data_26eb80653eaa12d20b448ac0c087c3fd
#
_entry.id   26eb80653eaa12d20b448ac0c087c3fd
#
_cell.length_a   1.000
_cell.length_b   1.000
_cell.length_c   1.000
_cell.angle_alpha   90.00
_cell.angle_beta   90.00
_cell.angle_gamma   90.00
#
_symmetry.space_group_name_H-M   'P 1'
#
loop_
_entity.id
_entity.type
_entity.pdbx_description
1 polymer ?
#
loop_
_entity_poly.entity_id
_entity_poly.type
_entity_poly.pdbx_seq_one_letter_code
_entity_poly.pdbx_strand_id
1 'polypeptide(L)'
;MKIHLVSGGCGFVGRNVVKRLLKTTEDTIFVVDDLSIGRHPKEWFEGKYVSKMNKDLEIVGSEGRLLFWNGDFRNLLFYMRQDPEYIQHTYGIEFEKFNDVFHFAAIVGGRLKIDGDPLMVALDLSIDAEFFYWITRHKPVRVLYPSSSAAYPTSLQTTEGAIALSEGDIDFTKNLGTPDMTYGWTKLTGEFLAQIAAKHYGISIVCIRPFSGYGEDQETSYPTPAIAERAAKRESPFEVWGTGKQGRDFVHIDDIIDFIQILMDNVSDGSAYNIGSGKLTSFLELIDVFTGIAGYKPPVKPLLDKPVGVHSRYADMSLVQEKFGWMPKISIEEGMRRVYEAQLKKIPACR
;
A
#
# COMPACT_ATOMS: atom_id res chain seq x y z
N MET A 1 -4.03 11.01 -25.59
CA MET A 1 -3.65 9.79 -24.85
C MET A 1 -3.50 10.20 -23.39
N LYS A 2 -4.15 9.52 -22.47
CA LYS A 2 -3.90 9.75 -21.03
C LYS A 2 -2.71 8.91 -20.60
N ILE A 3 -1.91 9.45 -19.70
CA ILE A 3 -0.79 8.75 -19.11
C ILE A 3 -0.87 8.86 -17.57
N HIS A 4 -0.71 7.75 -16.88
CA HIS A 4 -0.68 7.69 -15.42
C HIS A 4 0.74 7.39 -14.94
N LEU A 5 1.14 7.96 -13.80
CA LEU A 5 2.41 7.67 -13.14
C LEU A 5 2.14 6.84 -11.89
N VAL A 6 2.81 5.69 -11.77
CA VAL A 6 2.75 4.84 -10.58
C VAL A 6 4.17 4.63 -10.06
N SER A 7 4.55 5.39 -9.04
CA SER A 7 5.82 5.16 -8.35
C SER A 7 5.67 4.04 -7.32
N GLY A 8 6.67 3.16 -7.19
CA GLY A 8 6.53 1.91 -6.42
C GLY A 8 5.53 0.93 -7.07
N GLY A 9 5.39 1.02 -8.41
CA GLY A 9 4.36 0.29 -9.15
C GLY A 9 4.61 -1.21 -9.28
N CYS A 10 5.76 -1.71 -8.85
CA CYS A 10 6.08 -3.14 -8.77
C CYS A 10 5.87 -3.71 -7.35
N GLY A 11 5.63 -2.86 -6.34
CA GLY A 11 5.24 -3.25 -4.99
C GLY A 11 3.82 -3.82 -4.94
N PHE A 12 3.40 -4.36 -3.79
CA PHE A 12 2.12 -5.06 -3.64
C PHE A 12 0.91 -4.21 -4.07
N VAL A 13 0.74 -3.02 -3.51
CA VAL A 13 -0.41 -2.16 -3.86
C VAL A 13 -0.25 -1.59 -5.26
N GLY A 14 0.94 -1.09 -5.60
CA GLY A 14 1.22 -0.45 -6.90
C GLY A 14 0.94 -1.37 -8.08
N ARG A 15 1.44 -2.63 -8.07
CA ARG A 15 1.20 -3.58 -9.19
C ARG A 15 -0.27 -3.95 -9.34
N ASN A 16 -1.04 -4.00 -8.24
CA ASN A 16 -2.46 -4.27 -8.33
C ASN A 16 -3.24 -3.07 -8.88
N VAL A 17 -2.82 -1.82 -8.58
CA VAL A 17 -3.33 -0.62 -9.26
C VAL A 17 -2.98 -0.65 -10.75
N VAL A 18 -1.73 -0.96 -11.11
CA VAL A 18 -1.30 -1.08 -12.51
C VAL A 18 -2.13 -2.12 -13.27
N LYS A 19 -2.32 -3.33 -12.70
CA LYS A 19 -3.17 -4.38 -13.30
C LYS A 19 -4.61 -3.89 -13.51
N ARG A 20 -5.18 -3.20 -12.52
CA ARG A 20 -6.53 -2.65 -12.62
C ARG A 20 -6.62 -1.61 -13.75
N LEU A 21 -5.69 -0.67 -13.84
CA LEU A 21 -5.67 0.35 -14.88
C LEU A 21 -5.51 -0.27 -16.27
N LEU A 22 -4.60 -1.23 -16.45
CA LEU A 22 -4.41 -1.95 -17.73
C LEU A 22 -5.67 -2.70 -18.17
N LYS A 23 -6.46 -3.20 -17.22
CA LYS A 23 -7.69 -3.97 -17.48
C LYS A 23 -8.91 -3.07 -17.77
N THR A 24 -8.98 -1.90 -17.13
CA THR A 24 -10.20 -1.07 -17.13
C THR A 24 -10.10 0.18 -17.99
N THR A 25 -8.92 0.50 -18.50
CA THR A 25 -8.67 1.66 -19.36
C THR A 25 -7.84 1.29 -20.58
N GLU A 26 -7.78 2.17 -21.57
CA GLU A 26 -6.85 2.09 -22.71
C GLU A 26 -5.65 3.04 -22.53
N ASP A 27 -5.47 3.56 -21.33
CA ASP A 27 -4.46 4.57 -21.03
C ASP A 27 -3.06 3.95 -20.93
N THR A 28 -2.03 4.79 -21.07
CA THR A 28 -0.63 4.42 -20.86
C THR A 28 -0.25 4.56 -19.39
N ILE A 29 0.49 3.62 -18.85
CA ILE A 29 0.90 3.59 -17.45
C ILE A 29 2.42 3.61 -17.37
N PHE A 30 2.96 4.68 -16.80
CA PHE A 30 4.38 4.84 -16.53
C PHE A 30 4.68 4.38 -15.11
N VAL A 31 5.37 3.26 -14.99
CA VAL A 31 5.75 2.64 -13.71
C VAL A 31 7.20 2.95 -13.40
N VAL A 32 7.46 3.39 -12.18
CA VAL A 32 8.80 3.59 -11.63
C VAL A 32 8.98 2.71 -10.41
N ASP A 33 10.03 1.89 -10.38
CA ASP A 33 10.34 1.04 -9.24
C ASP A 33 11.82 0.61 -9.30
N ASP A 34 12.51 0.60 -8.17
CA ASP A 34 13.90 0.17 -8.07
C ASP A 34 14.05 -1.35 -7.82
N LEU A 35 12.92 -2.05 -7.69
CA LEU A 35 12.83 -3.48 -7.41
C LEU A 35 13.48 -3.91 -6.09
N SER A 36 13.69 -2.97 -5.15
CA SER A 36 14.24 -3.29 -3.82
C SER A 36 13.34 -4.24 -3.01
N ILE A 37 12.03 -4.19 -3.26
CA ILE A 37 11.01 -5.10 -2.71
C ILE A 37 10.07 -5.56 -3.82
N GLY A 38 9.79 -4.68 -4.80
CA GLY A 38 8.89 -4.93 -5.92
C GLY A 38 9.34 -6.08 -6.82
N ARG A 39 8.40 -6.70 -7.53
CA ARG A 39 8.68 -7.75 -8.51
C ARG A 39 8.67 -7.18 -9.91
N HIS A 40 9.63 -7.58 -10.72
CA HIS A 40 9.71 -7.14 -12.11
C HIS A 40 8.40 -7.42 -12.87
N PRO A 41 7.93 -6.54 -13.78
CA PRO A 41 6.69 -6.74 -14.55
C PRO A 41 6.53 -8.11 -15.21
N LYS A 42 7.63 -8.75 -15.65
CA LYS A 42 7.61 -10.11 -16.21
C LYS A 42 6.98 -11.18 -15.31
N GLU A 43 6.94 -10.94 -13.99
CA GLU A 43 6.44 -11.92 -13.00
C GLU A 43 4.94 -11.77 -12.74
N TRP A 44 4.34 -10.61 -13.08
CA TRP A 44 2.96 -10.32 -12.73
C TRP A 44 2.13 -9.70 -13.86
N PHE A 45 2.73 -9.38 -15.00
CA PHE A 45 1.98 -8.85 -16.14
C PHE A 45 0.98 -9.92 -16.65
N GLU A 46 -0.27 -9.52 -16.79
CA GLU A 46 -1.33 -10.42 -17.26
C GLU A 46 -1.30 -10.52 -18.78
N GLY A 47 -1.27 -11.75 -19.31
CA GLY A 47 -1.17 -12.02 -20.72
C GLY A 47 0.24 -12.41 -21.18
N LYS A 48 0.49 -12.37 -22.51
CA LYS A 48 1.80 -12.70 -23.07
C LYS A 48 2.79 -11.57 -22.80
N TYR A 49 3.80 -11.85 -21.98
CA TYR A 49 4.88 -10.90 -21.75
C TYR A 49 5.73 -10.76 -23.02
N VAL A 50 5.74 -9.57 -23.57
CA VAL A 50 6.61 -9.13 -24.66
C VAL A 50 7.15 -7.77 -24.25
N SER A 51 8.43 -7.54 -24.38
CA SER A 51 9.00 -6.24 -24.04
C SER A 51 10.02 -5.76 -25.07
N LYS A 52 10.16 -4.44 -25.16
CA LYS A 52 11.13 -3.73 -25.99
C LYS A 52 11.79 -2.65 -25.16
N MET A 53 13.11 -2.58 -25.21
CA MET A 53 13.86 -1.49 -24.56
C MET A 53 13.88 -0.24 -25.46
N ASN A 54 13.65 0.90 -24.84
CA ASN A 54 13.91 2.23 -25.37
C ASN A 54 14.84 2.94 -24.38
N LYS A 55 16.15 2.85 -24.60
CA LYS A 55 17.20 3.20 -23.64
C LYS A 55 17.04 2.37 -22.35
N ASP A 56 16.81 3.01 -21.21
CA ASP A 56 16.55 2.41 -19.89
C ASP A 56 15.05 2.24 -19.55
N LEU A 57 14.17 2.56 -20.49
CA LEU A 57 12.73 2.37 -20.39
C LEU A 57 12.31 1.07 -21.07
N GLU A 58 11.66 0.17 -20.35
CA GLU A 58 11.09 -1.05 -20.89
C GLU A 58 9.62 -0.83 -21.26
N ILE A 59 9.29 -1.05 -22.52
CA ILE A 59 7.93 -0.97 -23.07
C ILE A 59 7.36 -2.39 -23.07
N VAL A 60 6.33 -2.65 -22.27
CA VAL A 60 5.79 -3.98 -21.99
C VAL A 60 4.40 -4.17 -22.60
N GLY A 61 4.15 -5.38 -23.09
CA GLY A 61 2.90 -5.80 -23.72
C GLY A 61 2.87 -5.51 -25.24
N SER A 62 2.02 -6.22 -25.97
CA SER A 62 1.87 -6.06 -27.43
C SER A 62 1.40 -4.65 -27.83
N GLU A 63 0.62 -4.01 -26.96
CA GLU A 63 0.10 -2.66 -27.16
C GLU A 63 1.05 -1.58 -26.63
N GLY A 64 2.09 -1.97 -25.88
CA GLY A 64 3.08 -1.03 -25.34
C GLY A 64 2.53 -0.02 -24.34
N ARG A 65 1.42 -0.35 -23.66
CA ARG A 65 0.78 0.56 -22.71
C ARG A 65 1.42 0.60 -21.33
N LEU A 66 2.22 -0.41 -20.97
CA LEU A 66 2.99 -0.40 -19.73
C LEU A 66 4.42 0.03 -20.03
N LEU A 67 4.82 1.14 -19.46
CA LEU A 67 6.16 1.73 -19.55
C LEU A 67 6.84 1.55 -18.20
N PHE A 68 7.88 0.73 -18.14
CA PHE A 68 8.57 0.44 -16.89
C PHE A 68 9.97 1.06 -16.89
N TRP A 69 10.19 1.98 -15.96
CA TRP A 69 11.48 2.59 -15.67
C TRP A 69 12.05 2.00 -14.37
N ASN A 70 13.14 1.24 -14.50
CA ASN A 70 13.79 0.59 -13.36
C ASN A 70 14.81 1.53 -12.73
N GLY A 71 14.47 2.10 -11.57
CA GLY A 71 15.37 2.99 -10.85
C GLY A 71 14.74 3.68 -9.66
N ASP A 72 15.58 4.36 -8.90
CA ASP A 72 15.15 5.18 -7.76
C ASP A 72 14.29 6.35 -8.24
N PHE A 73 13.08 6.46 -7.72
CA PHE A 73 12.14 7.51 -8.11
C PHE A 73 12.71 8.92 -7.93
N ARG A 74 13.54 9.15 -6.93
CA ARG A 74 14.22 10.44 -6.73
C ARG A 74 15.07 10.85 -7.93
N ASN A 75 15.71 9.90 -8.59
CA ASN A 75 16.50 10.17 -9.79
C ASN A 75 15.61 10.62 -10.95
N LEU A 76 14.47 9.96 -11.18
CA LEU A 76 13.52 10.39 -12.20
C LEU A 76 12.98 11.79 -11.88
N LEU A 77 12.60 12.06 -10.63
CA LEU A 77 12.16 13.39 -10.18
C LEU A 77 13.24 14.44 -10.40
N PHE A 78 14.51 14.10 -10.13
CA PHE A 78 15.64 14.98 -10.40
C PHE A 78 15.78 15.30 -11.90
N TYR A 79 15.69 14.29 -12.78
CA TYR A 79 15.76 14.50 -14.24
C TYR A 79 14.63 15.38 -14.73
N MET A 80 13.38 15.11 -14.31
CA MET A 80 12.24 15.94 -14.66
C MET A 80 12.29 17.36 -14.06
N ARG A 81 13.03 17.55 -12.97
CA ARG A 81 13.28 18.89 -12.42
C ARG A 81 14.27 19.70 -13.26
N GLN A 82 15.30 19.04 -13.82
CA GLN A 82 16.27 19.69 -14.71
C GLN A 82 15.67 19.95 -16.11
N ASP A 83 14.86 19.03 -16.61
CA ASP A 83 14.16 19.10 -17.87
C ASP A 83 12.71 18.67 -17.68
N PRO A 84 11.75 19.62 -17.60
CA PRO A 84 10.34 19.30 -17.42
C PRO A 84 9.75 18.37 -18.49
N GLU A 85 10.34 18.33 -19.68
CA GLU A 85 9.96 17.47 -20.81
C GLU A 85 10.89 16.24 -20.94
N TYR A 86 11.62 15.87 -19.88
CA TYR A 86 12.61 14.79 -19.87
C TYR A 86 12.11 13.48 -20.52
N ILE A 87 10.90 13.04 -20.17
CA ILE A 87 10.31 11.81 -20.70
C ILE A 87 10.08 11.93 -22.21
N GLN A 88 9.60 13.09 -22.67
CA GLN A 88 9.39 13.37 -24.09
C GLN A 88 10.73 13.43 -24.85
N HIS A 89 11.66 14.24 -24.37
CA HIS A 89 12.97 14.40 -25.02
C HIS A 89 13.80 13.11 -24.99
N THR A 90 13.69 12.33 -23.90
CA THR A 90 14.50 11.12 -23.75
C THR A 90 13.90 9.93 -24.47
N TYR A 91 12.58 9.73 -24.40
CA TYR A 91 11.93 8.51 -24.88
C TYR A 91 11.00 8.72 -26.06
N GLY A 92 10.74 9.97 -26.47
CA GLY A 92 9.83 10.29 -27.56
C GLY A 92 8.36 10.02 -27.23
N ILE A 93 7.98 10.13 -25.94
CA ILE A 93 6.61 9.88 -25.48
C ILE A 93 5.91 11.22 -25.31
N GLU A 94 4.98 11.51 -26.24
CA GLU A 94 4.25 12.79 -26.25
C GLU A 94 3.07 12.76 -25.30
N PHE A 95 3.05 13.66 -24.31
CA PHE A 95 1.91 13.93 -23.44
C PHE A 95 2.03 15.33 -22.81
N GLU A 96 0.91 15.92 -22.45
CA GLU A 96 0.89 17.26 -21.85
C GLU A 96 1.27 17.22 -20.36
N LYS A 97 0.59 16.35 -19.60
CA LYS A 97 0.81 16.12 -18.17
C LYS A 97 0.30 14.75 -17.76
N PHE A 98 0.76 14.26 -16.64
CA PHE A 98 0.19 13.05 -16.05
C PHE A 98 -1.27 13.29 -15.65
N ASN A 99 -2.13 12.30 -15.98
CA ASN A 99 -3.53 12.34 -15.58
C ASN A 99 -3.64 12.00 -14.09
N ASP A 100 -3.30 10.78 -13.73
CA ASP A 100 -3.27 10.36 -12.32
C ASP A 100 -1.85 10.01 -11.91
N VAL A 101 -1.50 10.41 -10.70
CA VAL A 101 -0.23 10.04 -10.07
C VAL A 101 -0.52 9.27 -8.79
N PHE A 102 -0.07 8.04 -8.75
CA PHE A 102 -0.15 7.15 -7.59
C PHE A 102 1.25 7.01 -6.99
N HIS A 103 1.44 7.55 -5.78
CA HIS A 103 2.75 7.61 -5.17
C HIS A 103 2.96 6.50 -4.13
N PHE A 104 3.34 5.27 -4.59
CA PHE A 104 3.60 4.14 -3.69
C PHE A 104 5.08 3.88 -3.42
N ALA A 105 6.00 4.62 -4.04
CA ALA A 105 7.43 4.50 -3.74
C ALA A 105 7.69 4.92 -2.30
N ALA A 106 8.12 3.97 -1.48
CA ALA A 106 8.40 4.17 -0.06
C ALA A 106 9.28 3.03 0.47
N ILE A 107 10.06 3.31 1.50
CA ILE A 107 10.82 2.31 2.23
C ILE A 107 9.91 1.68 3.27
N VAL A 108 9.20 0.64 2.88
CA VAL A 108 8.23 -0.07 3.72
C VAL A 108 8.72 -1.45 4.09
N GLY A 109 8.12 -2.04 5.11
CA GLY A 109 8.38 -3.41 5.53
C GLY A 109 7.58 -3.79 6.77
N GLY A 110 7.69 -5.06 7.16
CA GLY A 110 7.11 -5.56 8.40
C GLY A 110 7.82 -4.98 9.64
N ARG A 111 7.32 -5.35 10.82
CA ARG A 111 7.80 -4.85 12.12
C ARG A 111 9.31 -4.95 12.31
N LEU A 112 9.92 -6.04 11.84
CA LEU A 112 11.38 -6.22 11.93
C LEU A 112 12.18 -5.13 11.22
N LYS A 113 11.68 -4.60 10.10
CA LYS A 113 12.36 -3.51 9.37
C LYS A 113 12.14 -2.16 10.06
N ILE A 114 10.89 -1.88 10.46
CA ILE A 114 10.53 -0.60 11.10
C ILE A 114 11.27 -0.43 12.44
N ASP A 115 11.35 -1.47 13.26
CA ASP A 115 12.05 -1.43 14.55
C ASP A 115 13.55 -1.62 14.42
N GLY A 116 14.01 -2.40 13.43
CA GLY A 116 15.41 -2.77 13.26
C GLY A 116 16.27 -1.66 12.65
N ASP A 117 15.71 -0.86 11.74
CA ASP A 117 16.42 0.25 11.09
C ASP A 117 15.50 1.46 10.86
N PRO A 118 15.11 2.15 11.94
CA PRO A 118 14.16 3.26 11.86
C PRO A 118 14.69 4.47 11.08
N LEU A 119 16.01 4.70 11.05
CA LEU A 119 16.60 5.82 10.30
C LEU A 119 16.63 5.53 8.80
N MET A 120 16.76 4.27 8.38
CA MET A 120 16.59 3.90 6.98
C MET A 120 15.15 4.18 6.51
N VAL A 121 14.16 3.86 7.34
CA VAL A 121 12.75 4.18 7.04
C VAL A 121 12.52 5.69 6.93
N ALA A 122 13.24 6.51 7.71
CA ALA A 122 13.14 7.97 7.64
C ALA A 122 13.57 8.56 6.27
N LEU A 123 14.28 7.79 5.42
CA LEU A 123 14.59 8.22 4.04
C LEU A 123 13.33 8.43 3.18
N ASP A 124 12.17 7.91 3.58
CA ASP A 124 10.89 8.24 2.95
C ASP A 124 10.64 9.75 2.89
N LEU A 125 11.09 10.51 3.91
CA LEU A 125 10.97 11.97 3.89
C LEU A 125 11.68 12.61 2.70
N SER A 126 12.79 12.03 2.23
CA SER A 126 13.49 12.53 1.05
C SER A 126 12.74 12.24 -0.24
N ILE A 127 12.08 11.08 -0.33
CA ILE A 127 11.25 10.69 -1.48
C ILE A 127 10.03 11.60 -1.53
N ASP A 128 9.32 11.73 -0.41
CA ASP A 128 8.13 12.56 -0.30
C ASP A 128 8.42 14.04 -0.57
N ALA A 129 9.52 14.59 -0.02
CA ALA A 129 9.89 15.98 -0.22
C ALA A 129 10.14 16.31 -1.70
N GLU A 130 10.90 15.47 -2.43
CA GLU A 130 11.12 15.64 -3.87
C GLU A 130 9.83 15.45 -4.67
N PHE A 131 8.99 14.50 -4.29
CA PHE A 131 7.69 14.26 -4.91
C PHE A 131 6.75 15.47 -4.76
N PHE A 132 6.56 15.98 -3.55
CA PHE A 132 5.70 17.15 -3.31
C PHE A 132 6.22 18.40 -4.01
N TYR A 133 7.54 18.59 -4.02
CA TYR A 133 8.15 19.67 -4.79
C TYR A 133 7.84 19.54 -6.29
N TRP A 134 7.94 18.34 -6.85
CA TRP A 134 7.69 18.06 -8.25
C TRP A 134 6.23 18.30 -8.66
N ILE A 135 5.25 17.76 -7.91
CA ILE A 135 3.82 17.91 -8.27
C ILE A 135 3.35 19.37 -8.29
N THR A 136 3.96 20.25 -7.47
CA THR A 136 3.58 21.67 -7.48
C THR A 136 3.99 22.40 -8.76
N ARG A 137 4.89 21.85 -9.55
CA ARG A 137 5.42 22.40 -10.79
C ARG A 137 4.82 21.74 -12.03
N HIS A 138 4.74 20.42 -12.02
CA HIS A 138 4.22 19.62 -13.14
C HIS A 138 2.69 19.52 -13.14
N LYS A 139 2.03 19.83 -12.03
CA LYS A 139 0.57 19.93 -11.87
C LYS A 139 -0.20 18.80 -12.55
N PRO A 140 0.01 17.53 -12.12
CA PRO A 140 -0.79 16.42 -12.61
C PRO A 140 -2.28 16.69 -12.37
N VAL A 141 -3.16 15.98 -13.09
CA VAL A 141 -4.60 16.25 -12.95
C VAL A 141 -5.09 15.83 -11.56
N ARG A 142 -4.67 14.62 -11.09
CA ARG A 142 -5.03 14.09 -9.76
C ARG A 142 -3.85 13.36 -9.13
N VAL A 143 -3.78 13.38 -7.83
CA VAL A 143 -2.70 12.75 -7.05
C VAL A 143 -3.28 11.89 -5.93
N LEU A 144 -2.79 10.68 -5.78
CA LEU A 144 -2.98 9.83 -4.60
C LEU A 144 -1.70 9.80 -3.76
N TYR A 145 -1.82 10.17 -2.49
CA TYR A 145 -0.76 9.96 -1.50
C TYR A 145 -1.14 8.84 -0.51
N PRO A 146 -0.41 7.73 -0.46
CA PRO A 146 -0.65 6.67 0.50
C PRO A 146 0.01 7.00 1.84
N SER A 147 -0.79 7.47 2.78
CA SER A 147 -0.46 7.51 4.19
C SER A 147 -0.56 6.09 4.79
N SER A 148 -0.84 5.98 6.05
CA SER A 148 -0.95 4.70 6.76
C SER A 148 -1.74 4.86 8.04
N SER A 149 -2.35 3.79 8.53
CA SER A 149 -2.83 3.69 9.91
C SER A 149 -1.73 3.83 10.97
N ALA A 150 -0.44 3.75 10.57
CA ALA A 150 0.70 4.04 11.44
C ALA A 150 0.85 5.53 11.78
N ALA A 151 0.20 6.43 11.03
CA ALA A 151 0.16 7.87 11.32
C ALA A 151 -0.64 8.21 12.58
N TYR A 152 -1.56 7.33 13.01
CA TYR A 152 -2.34 7.53 14.21
C TYR A 152 -1.52 7.47 15.50
N PRO A 153 -1.91 8.24 16.54
CA PRO A 153 -1.24 8.20 17.84
C PRO A 153 -1.22 6.79 18.45
N THR A 154 -0.05 6.33 18.87
CA THR A 154 0.10 5.01 19.49
C THR A 154 -0.63 4.91 20.84
N SER A 155 -0.86 6.04 21.52
CA SER A 155 -1.63 6.12 22.76
C SER A 155 -3.09 5.67 22.61
N LEU A 156 -3.66 5.74 21.41
CA LEU A 156 -5.02 5.24 21.11
C LEU A 156 -5.05 3.73 20.81
N GLN A 157 -3.90 3.06 20.77
CA GLN A 157 -3.73 1.70 20.29
C GLN A 157 -3.21 0.74 21.37
N THR A 158 -3.58 1.03 22.62
CA THR A 158 -3.16 0.28 23.82
C THR A 158 -4.05 -0.92 24.11
N THR A 159 -3.69 -1.73 25.14
CA THR A 159 -4.48 -2.88 25.59
C THR A 159 -5.76 -2.48 26.32
N GLU A 160 -5.82 -1.27 26.88
CA GLU A 160 -6.96 -0.79 27.67
C GLU A 160 -7.97 -0.13 26.72
N GLY A 161 -9.01 -0.89 26.37
CA GLY A 161 -10.11 -0.43 25.52
C GLY A 161 -9.70 -0.21 24.07
N ALA A 162 -9.91 -1.23 23.24
CA ALA A 162 -9.69 -1.08 21.80
C ALA A 162 -10.58 0.06 21.25
N ILE A 163 -9.94 1.11 20.74
CA ILE A 163 -10.62 2.28 20.17
C ILE A 163 -10.52 2.19 18.65
N ALA A 164 -11.65 2.35 17.96
CA ALA A 164 -11.67 2.52 16.51
C ALA A 164 -11.07 3.88 16.16
N LEU A 165 -10.08 3.90 15.28
CA LEU A 165 -9.35 5.11 14.90
C LEU A 165 -10.13 5.88 13.84
N SER A 166 -10.57 7.10 14.17
CA SER A 166 -11.30 7.97 13.25
C SER A 166 -10.37 8.96 12.56
N GLU A 167 -10.78 9.46 11.38
CA GLU A 167 -9.99 10.46 10.66
C GLU A 167 -9.72 11.72 11.50
N GLY A 168 -10.66 12.07 12.37
CA GLY A 168 -10.57 13.22 13.28
C GLY A 168 -9.54 13.09 14.41
N ASP A 169 -9.00 11.90 14.67
CA ASP A 169 -7.93 11.68 15.66
C ASP A 169 -6.58 12.28 15.18
N ILE A 170 -6.47 12.67 13.92
CA ILE A 170 -5.36 13.44 13.38
C ILE A 170 -5.87 14.81 12.93
N ASP A 171 -5.60 15.82 13.75
CA ASP A 171 -5.95 17.21 13.49
C ASP A 171 -4.70 18.08 13.64
N PHE A 172 -4.18 18.58 12.52
CA PHE A 172 -2.95 19.39 12.49
C PHE A 172 -3.05 20.74 13.22
N THR A 173 -4.22 21.10 13.72
CA THR A 173 -4.42 22.28 14.55
C THR A 173 -4.34 21.97 16.06
N LYS A 174 -4.20 20.70 16.42
CA LYS A 174 -4.19 20.21 17.82
C LYS A 174 -2.92 19.41 18.12
N ASN A 175 -2.87 18.84 19.32
CA ASN A 175 -1.82 17.90 19.68
C ASN A 175 -2.03 16.57 18.94
N LEU A 176 -1.08 16.23 18.07
CA LEU A 176 -1.14 15.06 17.21
C LEU A 176 -0.83 13.73 17.93
N GLY A 177 -0.25 13.80 19.14
CA GLY A 177 0.31 12.62 19.78
C GLY A 177 1.53 12.04 19.04
N THR A 178 1.94 10.82 19.40
CA THR A 178 3.13 10.18 18.82
C THR A 178 2.72 9.04 17.89
N PRO A 179 2.97 9.15 16.57
CA PRO A 179 2.69 8.07 15.63
C PRO A 179 3.69 6.90 15.77
N ASP A 180 3.45 5.81 15.01
CA ASP A 180 4.22 4.58 15.13
C ASP A 180 5.61 4.69 14.50
N MET A 181 6.61 4.99 15.34
CA MET A 181 8.01 5.10 14.97
C MET A 181 8.24 6.11 13.83
N THR A 182 9.39 6.07 13.18
CA THR A 182 9.72 6.93 12.04
C THR A 182 8.77 6.74 10.87
N TYR A 183 8.29 5.52 10.62
CA TYR A 183 7.32 5.24 9.56
C TYR A 183 6.01 6.04 9.75
N GLY A 184 5.47 6.04 10.95
CA GLY A 184 4.28 6.83 11.25
C GLY A 184 4.51 8.33 11.07
N TRP A 185 5.69 8.84 11.48
CA TRP A 185 6.06 10.24 11.28
C TRP A 185 6.22 10.62 9.81
N THR A 186 6.83 9.76 8.97
CA THR A 186 6.94 10.04 7.54
C THR A 186 5.56 10.17 6.90
N LYS A 187 4.66 9.22 7.21
CA LYS A 187 3.29 9.23 6.66
C LYS A 187 2.47 10.43 7.14
N LEU A 188 2.55 10.76 8.41
CA LEU A 188 1.89 11.94 8.97
C LEU A 188 2.42 13.26 8.35
N THR A 189 3.73 13.35 8.13
CA THR A 189 4.35 14.49 7.44
C THR A 189 3.84 14.62 6.01
N GLY A 190 3.73 13.51 5.28
CA GLY A 190 3.20 13.51 3.91
C GLY A 190 1.75 13.96 3.83
N GLU A 191 0.89 13.60 4.80
CA GLU A 191 -0.48 14.14 4.87
C GLU A 191 -0.50 15.66 5.06
N PHE A 192 0.36 16.18 5.94
CA PHE A 192 0.50 17.61 6.11
C PHE A 192 0.94 18.30 4.82
N LEU A 193 1.93 17.74 4.12
CA LEU A 193 2.40 18.25 2.82
C LEU A 193 1.30 18.17 1.75
N ALA A 194 0.44 17.15 1.77
CA ALA A 194 -0.70 17.04 0.85
C ALA A 194 -1.70 18.16 1.06
N GLN A 195 -2.04 18.49 2.31
CA GLN A 195 -2.91 19.64 2.61
C GLN A 195 -2.27 20.97 2.16
N ILE A 196 -0.96 21.15 2.34
CA ILE A 196 -0.24 22.33 1.84
C ILE A 196 -0.28 22.37 0.31
N ALA A 197 -0.03 21.23 -0.37
CA ALA A 197 -0.08 21.15 -1.83
C ALA A 197 -1.46 21.52 -2.38
N ALA A 198 -2.52 21.01 -1.77
CA ALA A 198 -3.89 21.35 -2.15
C ALA A 198 -4.19 22.84 -1.91
N LYS A 199 -3.98 23.30 -0.68
CA LYS A 199 -4.40 24.65 -0.24
C LYS A 199 -3.61 25.78 -0.90
N HIS A 200 -2.28 25.63 -1.01
CA HIS A 200 -1.41 26.72 -1.46
C HIS A 200 -0.99 26.62 -2.93
N TYR A 201 -1.04 25.42 -3.53
CA TYR A 201 -0.61 25.21 -4.91
C TYR A 201 -1.73 24.73 -5.84
N GLY A 202 -2.93 24.49 -5.30
CA GLY A 202 -4.10 24.07 -6.09
C GLY A 202 -3.94 22.68 -6.69
N ILE A 203 -3.19 21.79 -6.03
CA ILE A 203 -3.03 20.41 -6.46
C ILE A 203 -4.26 19.60 -6.02
N SER A 204 -4.91 18.92 -6.96
CA SER A 204 -5.96 17.93 -6.64
C SER A 204 -5.30 16.69 -6.08
N ILE A 205 -5.38 16.49 -4.78
CA ILE A 205 -4.73 15.39 -4.06
C ILE A 205 -5.66 14.83 -2.98
N VAL A 206 -5.62 13.51 -2.81
CA VAL A 206 -6.26 12.78 -1.72
C VAL A 206 -5.25 11.89 -1.01
N CYS A 207 -5.39 11.75 0.31
CA CYS A 207 -4.61 10.83 1.11
C CYS A 207 -5.47 9.62 1.51
N ILE A 208 -4.83 8.45 1.61
CA ILE A 208 -5.46 7.24 2.14
C ILE A 208 -4.70 6.76 3.37
N ARG A 209 -5.44 6.25 4.37
CA ARG A 209 -4.90 5.56 5.55
C ARG A 209 -5.30 4.09 5.51
N PRO A 210 -4.63 3.25 4.69
CA PRO A 210 -4.92 1.82 4.68
C PRO A 210 -4.52 1.21 6.01
N PHE A 211 -5.36 0.28 6.48
CA PHE A 211 -5.06 -0.58 7.62
C PHE A 211 -4.28 -1.81 7.12
N SER A 212 -4.55 -3.01 7.61
CA SER A 212 -3.78 -4.18 7.18
C SER A 212 -4.28 -4.72 5.83
N GLY A 213 -3.84 -4.10 4.74
CA GLY A 213 -4.12 -4.57 3.39
C GLY A 213 -3.49 -5.94 3.12
N TYR A 214 -4.24 -6.84 2.49
CA TYR A 214 -3.79 -8.18 2.14
C TYR A 214 -4.32 -8.63 0.77
N GLY A 215 -3.71 -9.66 0.21
CA GLY A 215 -4.14 -10.28 -1.05
C GLY A 215 -3.27 -11.47 -1.44
N GLU A 216 -3.64 -12.14 -2.54
CA GLU A 216 -3.10 -13.43 -2.98
C GLU A 216 -1.62 -13.35 -3.35
N ASP A 217 -1.18 -12.23 -3.89
CA ASP A 217 0.19 -12.03 -4.40
C ASP A 217 1.10 -11.24 -3.46
N GLN A 218 0.65 -10.97 -2.21
CA GLN A 218 1.48 -10.32 -1.18
C GLN A 218 2.64 -11.23 -0.74
N GLU A 219 3.76 -10.59 -0.38
CA GLU A 219 4.96 -11.29 0.08
C GLU A 219 4.78 -11.89 1.48
N THR A 220 5.40 -13.07 1.72
CA THR A 220 5.34 -13.77 3.02
C THR A 220 6.11 -13.08 4.15
N SER A 221 6.74 -11.96 3.89
CA SER A 221 7.25 -11.05 4.94
C SER A 221 6.13 -10.35 5.72
N TYR A 222 4.89 -10.38 5.22
CA TYR A 222 3.69 -9.86 5.89
C TYR A 222 2.90 -10.97 6.60
N PRO A 223 2.19 -10.65 7.70
CA PRO A 223 1.55 -11.65 8.54
C PRO A 223 0.55 -12.56 7.81
N THR A 224 -0.34 -11.99 6.99
CA THR A 224 -1.42 -12.73 6.33
C THR A 224 -0.89 -13.86 5.45
N PRO A 225 -0.05 -13.62 4.43
CA PRO A 225 0.47 -14.71 3.61
C PRO A 225 1.44 -15.62 4.37
N ALA A 226 2.17 -15.13 5.39
CA ALA A 226 3.03 -15.97 6.23
C ALA A 226 2.21 -17.00 7.04
N ILE A 227 1.11 -16.58 7.65
CA ILE A 227 0.22 -17.46 8.40
C ILE A 227 -0.47 -18.45 7.44
N ALA A 228 -0.92 -17.98 6.27
CA ALA A 228 -1.51 -18.83 5.24
C ALA A 228 -0.56 -19.94 4.76
N GLU A 229 0.71 -19.60 4.48
CA GLU A 229 1.73 -20.56 4.07
C GLU A 229 1.97 -21.63 5.14
N ARG A 230 2.09 -21.22 6.40
CA ARG A 230 2.30 -22.13 7.55
C ARG A 230 1.07 -23.03 7.78
N ALA A 231 -0.13 -22.49 7.62
CA ALA A 231 -1.36 -23.29 7.69
C ALA A 231 -1.44 -24.30 6.53
N ALA A 232 -1.05 -23.91 5.31
CA ALA A 232 -0.98 -24.83 4.17
C ALA A 232 0.06 -25.94 4.35
N LYS A 233 1.16 -25.66 5.06
CA LYS A 233 2.17 -26.67 5.49
C LYS A 233 1.72 -27.49 6.70
N ARG A 234 0.54 -27.24 7.28
CA ARG A 234 -0.03 -27.89 8.46
C ARG A 234 0.89 -27.86 9.69
N GLU A 235 1.50 -26.68 9.94
CA GLU A 235 2.42 -26.48 11.06
C GLU A 235 1.77 -26.82 12.41
N SER A 236 2.49 -27.55 13.25
CA SER A 236 2.06 -27.92 14.61
C SER A 236 3.27 -28.14 15.53
N PRO A 237 3.41 -27.43 16.67
CA PRO A 237 2.52 -26.36 17.15
C PRO A 237 2.57 -25.14 16.25
N PHE A 238 1.48 -24.35 16.22
CA PHE A 238 1.42 -23.10 15.46
C PHE A 238 2.01 -21.95 16.29
N GLU A 239 3.17 -21.46 15.94
CA GLU A 239 3.82 -20.38 16.67
C GLU A 239 3.18 -19.03 16.35
N VAL A 240 2.98 -18.16 17.34
CA VAL A 240 2.48 -16.78 17.21
C VAL A 240 3.33 -15.82 18.00
N TRP A 241 3.67 -14.67 17.39
CA TRP A 241 4.46 -13.65 18.08
C TRP A 241 3.63 -12.97 19.19
N GLY A 242 4.27 -12.72 20.33
CA GLY A 242 3.59 -12.23 21.53
C GLY A 242 2.54 -13.23 22.01
N THR A 243 1.43 -12.74 22.53
CA THR A 243 0.30 -13.56 22.98
C THR A 243 -0.66 -13.97 21.85
N GLY A 244 -0.54 -13.36 20.67
CA GLY A 244 -1.48 -13.50 19.57
C GLY A 244 -2.83 -12.74 19.77
N LYS A 245 -3.03 -12.09 20.91
CA LYS A 245 -4.24 -11.30 21.21
C LYS A 245 -4.22 -9.90 20.57
N GLN A 246 -3.03 -9.42 20.16
CA GLN A 246 -2.94 -8.19 19.38
C GLN A 246 -3.72 -8.34 18.08
N GLY A 247 -4.42 -7.27 17.67
CA GLY A 247 -5.33 -7.32 16.53
C GLY A 247 -5.06 -6.24 15.50
N ARG A 248 -5.53 -6.52 14.29
CA ARG A 248 -5.49 -5.61 13.14
C ARG A 248 -6.82 -5.61 12.42
N ASP A 249 -7.03 -4.59 11.62
CA ASP A 249 -8.14 -4.49 10.68
C ASP A 249 -7.65 -4.93 9.30
N PHE A 250 -8.17 -6.05 8.81
CA PHE A 250 -7.76 -6.64 7.55
C PHE A 250 -8.72 -6.25 6.42
N VAL A 251 -8.18 -5.72 5.33
CA VAL A 251 -8.93 -5.31 4.14
C VAL A 251 -8.28 -5.87 2.87
N HIS A 252 -9.09 -6.47 1.98
CA HIS A 252 -8.59 -7.08 0.77
C HIS A 252 -8.12 -6.04 -0.25
N ILE A 253 -7.08 -6.35 -1.02
CA ILE A 253 -6.48 -5.43 -1.99
C ILE A 253 -7.47 -4.93 -3.05
N ASP A 254 -8.40 -5.77 -3.49
CA ASP A 254 -9.41 -5.38 -4.48
C ASP A 254 -10.33 -4.28 -3.93
N ASP A 255 -10.75 -4.39 -2.66
CA ASP A 255 -11.55 -3.36 -1.98
C ASP A 255 -10.77 -2.07 -1.78
N ILE A 256 -9.46 -2.16 -1.46
CA ILE A 256 -8.58 -0.98 -1.37
C ILE A 256 -8.57 -0.23 -2.71
N ILE A 257 -8.37 -0.94 -3.82
CA ILE A 257 -8.28 -0.33 -5.15
C ILE A 257 -9.62 0.27 -5.58
N ASP A 258 -10.72 -0.42 -5.31
CA ASP A 258 -12.07 0.08 -5.60
C ASP A 258 -12.32 1.40 -4.86
N PHE A 259 -11.90 1.50 -3.59
CA PHE A 259 -12.09 2.73 -2.83
C PHE A 259 -11.13 3.84 -3.23
N ILE A 260 -9.88 3.51 -3.60
CA ILE A 260 -8.94 4.50 -4.18
C ILE A 260 -9.57 5.22 -5.37
N GLN A 261 -10.23 4.49 -6.28
CA GLN A 261 -10.88 5.08 -7.43
C GLN A 261 -12.00 6.05 -7.02
N ILE A 262 -12.85 5.65 -6.07
CA ILE A 262 -13.91 6.51 -5.54
C ILE A 262 -13.32 7.78 -4.92
N LEU A 263 -12.26 7.68 -4.14
CA LEU A 263 -11.60 8.82 -3.52
C LEU A 263 -10.98 9.76 -4.55
N MET A 264 -10.27 9.22 -5.54
CA MET A 264 -9.68 10.01 -6.64
C MET A 264 -10.72 10.80 -7.42
N ASP A 265 -11.94 10.29 -7.56
CA ASP A 265 -13.02 10.94 -8.30
C ASP A 265 -13.77 12.01 -7.46
N ASN A 266 -13.69 11.95 -6.13
CA ASN A 266 -14.53 12.76 -5.24
C ASN A 266 -13.77 13.69 -4.29
N VAL A 267 -12.46 13.53 -4.12
CA VAL A 267 -11.66 14.30 -3.16
C VAL A 267 -10.47 14.97 -3.84
N SER A 268 -10.23 16.24 -3.49
CA SER A 268 -9.16 17.03 -4.12
C SER A 268 -8.44 18.00 -3.18
N ASP A 269 -8.74 17.93 -1.88
CA ASP A 269 -8.37 18.96 -0.88
C ASP A 269 -7.24 18.52 0.08
N GLY A 270 -6.61 17.37 -0.19
CA GLY A 270 -5.56 16.80 0.67
C GLY A 270 -6.10 16.07 1.90
N SER A 271 -7.41 15.90 2.03
CA SER A 271 -8.01 15.12 3.12
C SER A 271 -7.57 13.67 3.07
N ALA A 272 -7.46 13.05 4.26
CA ALA A 272 -7.09 11.66 4.42
C ALA A 272 -8.30 10.82 4.87
N TYR A 273 -8.46 9.62 4.28
CA TYR A 273 -9.57 8.71 4.57
C TYR A 273 -9.09 7.33 4.95
N ASN A 274 -9.75 6.73 5.93
CA ASN A 274 -9.50 5.36 6.35
C ASN A 274 -9.87 4.35 5.25
N ILE A 275 -9.05 3.32 5.10
CA ILE A 275 -9.39 2.14 4.32
C ILE A 275 -9.23 0.91 5.21
N GLY A 276 -10.33 0.45 5.77
CA GLY A 276 -10.41 -0.69 6.68
C GLY A 276 -11.75 -1.39 6.57
N SER A 277 -11.92 -2.45 7.35
CA SER A 277 -13.20 -3.15 7.48
C SER A 277 -14.04 -2.67 8.68
N GLY A 278 -13.43 -1.90 9.58
CA GLY A 278 -14.02 -1.49 10.85
C GLY A 278 -14.05 -2.61 11.90
N LYS A 279 -13.35 -3.73 11.64
CA LYS A 279 -13.33 -4.89 12.56
C LYS A 279 -11.92 -5.18 13.03
N LEU A 280 -11.77 -5.30 14.34
CA LEU A 280 -10.52 -5.76 14.96
C LEU A 280 -10.50 -7.30 14.94
N THR A 281 -9.52 -7.88 14.24
CA THR A 281 -9.27 -9.32 14.22
C THR A 281 -7.92 -9.60 14.86
N SER A 282 -7.88 -10.44 15.89
CA SER A 282 -6.64 -10.86 16.54
C SER A 282 -5.85 -11.85 15.67
N PHE A 283 -4.55 -11.98 15.93
CA PHE A 283 -3.75 -13.00 15.22
C PHE A 283 -4.15 -14.43 15.60
N LEU A 284 -4.73 -14.66 16.79
CA LEU A 284 -5.31 -15.97 17.15
C LEU A 284 -6.52 -16.28 16.26
N GLU A 285 -7.44 -15.34 16.11
CA GLU A 285 -8.59 -15.51 15.20
C GLU A 285 -8.15 -15.70 13.74
N LEU A 286 -7.13 -14.95 13.30
CA LEU A 286 -6.58 -15.12 11.95
C LEU A 286 -5.98 -16.53 11.74
N ILE A 287 -5.28 -17.07 12.75
CA ILE A 287 -4.76 -18.46 12.73
C ILE A 287 -5.93 -19.45 12.68
N ASP A 288 -6.98 -19.24 13.47
CA ASP A 288 -8.16 -20.11 13.48
C ASP A 288 -8.87 -20.12 12.11
N VAL A 289 -8.97 -18.96 11.44
CA VAL A 289 -9.53 -18.88 10.08
C VAL A 289 -8.70 -19.73 9.11
N PHE A 290 -7.38 -19.55 9.06
CA PHE A 290 -6.53 -20.28 8.12
C PHE A 290 -6.44 -21.79 8.43
N THR A 291 -6.32 -22.18 9.70
CA THR A 291 -6.28 -23.59 10.08
C THR A 291 -7.63 -24.28 9.89
N GLY A 292 -8.74 -23.56 10.06
CA GLY A 292 -10.08 -23.99 9.71
C GLY A 292 -10.23 -24.28 8.21
N ILE A 293 -9.75 -23.36 7.33
CA ILE A 293 -9.69 -23.57 5.88
C ILE A 293 -8.83 -24.81 5.55
N ALA A 294 -7.69 -24.98 6.22
CA ALA A 294 -6.78 -26.12 6.03
C ALA A 294 -7.30 -27.45 6.64
N GLY A 295 -8.41 -27.43 7.37
CA GLY A 295 -9.04 -28.61 7.96
C GLY A 295 -8.21 -29.26 9.07
N TYR A 296 -7.58 -28.46 9.96
CA TYR A 296 -6.89 -28.98 11.15
C TYR A 296 -6.89 -27.95 12.29
N LYS A 297 -6.59 -28.41 13.52
CA LYS A 297 -6.58 -27.56 14.72
C LYS A 297 -5.31 -27.81 15.53
N PRO A 298 -4.22 -27.07 15.30
CA PRO A 298 -2.97 -27.24 16.02
C PRO A 298 -3.05 -26.57 17.41
N PRO A 299 -2.22 -26.99 18.37
CA PRO A 299 -1.95 -26.18 19.55
C PRO A 299 -1.20 -24.91 19.14
N VAL A 300 -1.58 -23.77 19.72
CA VAL A 300 -0.91 -22.49 19.50
C VAL A 300 0.19 -22.30 20.55
N LYS A 301 1.39 -21.88 20.09
CA LYS A 301 2.56 -21.61 20.95
C LYS A 301 2.93 -20.14 20.90
N PRO A 302 2.67 -19.34 21.95
CA PRO A 302 3.09 -17.95 22.05
C PRO A 302 4.62 -17.78 22.09
N LEU A 303 5.15 -16.80 21.34
CA LEU A 303 6.55 -16.38 21.35
C LEU A 303 6.63 -14.98 21.96
N LEU A 304 6.72 -14.90 23.29
CA LEU A 304 6.60 -13.66 24.06
C LEU A 304 7.79 -12.71 23.89
N ASP A 305 8.91 -13.20 23.42
CA ASP A 305 10.14 -12.45 23.12
C ASP A 305 10.14 -11.72 21.77
N LYS A 306 9.14 -12.01 20.93
CA LYS A 306 9.05 -11.42 19.60
C LYS A 306 8.33 -10.06 19.60
N PRO A 307 8.74 -9.11 18.73
CA PRO A 307 8.12 -7.79 18.65
C PRO A 307 6.70 -7.87 18.11
N VAL A 308 5.76 -7.19 18.79
CA VAL A 308 4.33 -7.22 18.42
C VAL A 308 3.78 -5.87 17.94
N GLY A 309 4.53 -4.78 18.17
CA GLY A 309 4.07 -3.41 17.89
C GLY A 309 2.90 -2.99 18.77
N VAL A 310 1.99 -2.18 18.24
CA VAL A 310 0.78 -1.74 18.95
C VAL A 310 -0.20 -2.90 19.15
N HIS A 311 -0.98 -2.83 20.25
CA HIS A 311 -1.90 -3.92 20.61
C HIS A 311 -3.10 -4.01 19.66
N SER A 312 -3.80 -2.89 19.40
CA SER A 312 -4.98 -2.85 18.56
C SER A 312 -4.89 -1.72 17.53
N ARG A 313 -5.21 -2.01 16.27
CA ARG A 313 -5.24 -1.01 15.20
C ARG A 313 -6.35 -1.37 14.21
N TYR A 314 -7.49 -0.63 14.30
CA TYR A 314 -8.63 -0.82 13.42
C TYR A 314 -9.35 0.50 13.17
N ALA A 315 -10.03 0.60 12.03
CA ALA A 315 -10.66 1.82 11.55
C ALA A 315 -12.03 2.08 12.18
N ASP A 316 -12.32 3.34 12.46
CA ASP A 316 -13.69 3.83 12.39
C ASP A 316 -14.02 4.14 10.92
N MET A 317 -15.04 3.49 10.39
CA MET A 317 -15.47 3.65 9.00
C MET A 317 -16.70 4.56 8.85
N SER A 318 -17.15 5.21 9.92
CA SER A 318 -18.38 6.01 9.93
C SER A 318 -18.33 7.17 8.94
N LEU A 319 -17.22 7.92 8.90
CA LEU A 319 -17.04 9.05 7.98
C LEU A 319 -17.04 8.58 6.51
N VAL A 320 -16.37 7.48 6.23
CA VAL A 320 -16.30 6.89 4.88
C VAL A 320 -17.68 6.42 4.43
N GLN A 321 -18.40 5.74 5.31
CA GLN A 321 -19.76 5.27 5.03
C GLN A 321 -20.73 6.43 4.81
N GLU A 322 -20.65 7.48 5.64
CA GLU A 322 -21.50 8.68 5.51
C GLU A 322 -21.23 9.43 4.19
N LYS A 323 -19.95 9.68 3.86
CA LYS A 323 -19.60 10.49 2.69
C LYS A 323 -19.71 9.77 1.36
N PHE A 324 -19.36 8.48 1.33
CA PHE A 324 -19.19 7.73 0.08
C PHE A 324 -20.11 6.50 -0.03
N GLY A 325 -20.84 6.15 1.04
CA GLY A 325 -21.66 4.94 1.08
C GLY A 325 -20.83 3.66 0.88
N TRP A 326 -19.52 3.72 1.15
CA TRP A 326 -18.60 2.63 0.85
C TRP A 326 -18.25 1.80 2.09
N MET A 327 -18.20 0.48 1.90
CA MET A 327 -17.63 -0.51 2.84
C MET A 327 -16.97 -1.63 2.02
N PRO A 328 -15.95 -2.33 2.57
CA PRO A 328 -15.39 -3.50 1.91
C PRO A 328 -16.45 -4.55 1.59
N LYS A 329 -16.36 -5.18 0.43
CA LYS A 329 -17.29 -6.21 -0.04
C LYS A 329 -16.79 -7.63 0.22
N ILE A 330 -15.46 -7.80 0.27
CA ILE A 330 -14.83 -9.11 0.45
C ILE A 330 -14.75 -9.42 1.94
N SER A 331 -15.45 -10.46 2.38
CA SER A 331 -15.38 -10.90 3.78
C SER A 331 -13.99 -11.43 4.12
N ILE A 332 -13.63 -11.41 5.40
CA ILE A 332 -12.34 -11.92 5.86
C ILE A 332 -12.19 -13.41 5.52
N GLU A 333 -13.24 -14.19 5.63
CA GLU A 333 -13.25 -15.63 5.33
C GLU A 333 -12.99 -15.89 3.84
N GLU A 334 -13.65 -15.13 2.96
CA GLU A 334 -13.44 -15.24 1.51
C GLU A 334 -12.03 -14.80 1.12
N GLY A 335 -11.60 -13.62 1.56
CA GLY A 335 -10.26 -13.09 1.25
C GLY A 335 -9.15 -13.99 1.77
N MET A 336 -9.26 -14.49 3.02
CA MET A 336 -8.27 -15.41 3.57
C MET A 336 -8.26 -16.77 2.85
N ARG A 337 -9.40 -17.26 2.37
CA ARG A 337 -9.47 -18.45 1.50
C ARG A 337 -8.69 -18.24 0.21
N ARG A 338 -8.85 -17.10 -0.46
CA ARG A 338 -8.11 -16.77 -1.69
C ARG A 338 -6.60 -16.76 -1.44
N VAL A 339 -6.16 -16.13 -0.34
CA VAL A 339 -4.74 -16.10 0.07
C VAL A 339 -4.23 -17.51 0.37
N TYR A 340 -4.98 -18.33 1.11
CA TYR A 340 -4.61 -19.71 1.41
C TYR A 340 -4.42 -20.55 0.14
N GLU A 341 -5.37 -20.49 -0.78
CA GLU A 341 -5.30 -21.21 -2.06
C GLU A 341 -4.11 -20.77 -2.91
N ALA A 342 -3.78 -19.46 -2.89
CA ALA A 342 -2.60 -18.95 -3.57
C ALA A 342 -1.29 -19.46 -2.95
N GLN A 343 -1.21 -19.58 -1.63
CA GLN A 343 -0.02 -20.15 -0.96
C GLN A 343 0.05 -21.67 -1.17
N LEU A 344 -1.08 -22.38 -1.14
CA LEU A 344 -1.12 -23.83 -1.36
C LEU A 344 -0.55 -24.22 -2.73
N LYS A 345 -0.83 -23.42 -3.78
CA LYS A 345 -0.30 -23.62 -5.14
C LYS A 345 1.23 -23.49 -5.22
N LYS A 346 1.86 -22.77 -4.28
CA LYS A 346 3.34 -22.59 -4.24
C LYS A 346 4.06 -23.72 -3.51
N ILE A 347 3.32 -24.53 -2.74
CA ILE A 347 3.90 -25.66 -2.02
C ILE A 347 4.02 -26.83 -2.99
N PRO A 348 5.24 -27.41 -3.18
CA PRO A 348 5.39 -28.59 -4.01
C PRO A 348 4.49 -29.71 -3.49
N ALA A 349 3.73 -30.36 -4.38
CA ALA A 349 3.01 -31.55 -4.00
C ALA A 349 4.04 -32.58 -3.44
N CYS A 350 3.89 -32.97 -2.17
CA CYS A 350 4.67 -34.09 -1.64
C CYS A 350 4.40 -35.31 -2.54
N ARG A 351 5.44 -35.72 -3.29
CA ARG A 351 5.46 -36.97 -4.02
C ARG A 351 5.64 -38.14 -3.08
#